data_61e6d2985a01adfcf7a7ccad70f5e4f9
#
_entry.id   61e6d2985a01adfcf7a7ccad70f5e4f9
#
_cell.length_a   1.000
_cell.length_b   1.000
_cell.length_c   1.000
_cell.angle_alpha   90.00
_cell.angle_beta   90.00
_cell.angle_gamma   90.00
#
_symmetry.space_group_name_H-M   'P 1'
#
loop_
_entity.id
_entity.type
_entity.pdbx_description
1 polymer ?
#
loop_
_entity_poly.entity_id
_entity_poly.type
_entity_poly.pdbx_seq_one_letter_code
_entity_poly.pdbx_strand_id
1 'polypeptide(L)'
;MSIFTQMLVPVLAAQTAADGLIKPLGHHELLLVLVQLSLLLLVARGLGEFMRRINLPPVVGELLAGVVLGPSLFGWIFPSLQAHIFPKSQTQSDLLSVVSWLGVLFLLIVTGLETDLNLIIRKGKTALLISLGGIVVPFTTGFGLGWLLPESFLANPSGRLVFSLFIATAMSISAVPVIAKVLMDLKLIRRDIGQITLAAGMTDDTIGWILLSVVSGLAQSGTFNFGTVLTSVGSAVLFLGVAFTVGRTVIDQVLRWVDDYIGGATASLSTLLILSLGAAALTHNLGLEAALVLLCLVFWQVSPVALAAKRATPWKS
;
A
#
# COMPACT_ATOMS: atom_id res chain seq x y z
N MET A 1 -8.44 -30.33 11.98
CA MET A 1 -9.77 -29.75 11.72
C MET A 1 -10.35 -28.94 12.90
N SER A 2 -9.73 -28.92 14.08
CA SER A 2 -10.28 -28.26 15.28
C SER A 2 -9.83 -26.80 15.52
N ILE A 3 -8.64 -26.40 15.10
CA ILE A 3 -8.09 -25.06 15.37
C ILE A 3 -8.72 -23.99 14.45
N PHE A 4 -8.95 -24.33 13.20
CA PHE A 4 -9.60 -23.42 12.22
C PHE A 4 -11.05 -23.13 12.57
N THR A 5 -11.76 -24.14 13.06
CA THR A 5 -13.17 -24.02 13.51
C THR A 5 -13.26 -23.22 14.82
N GLN A 6 -12.30 -23.37 15.74
CA GLN A 6 -12.28 -22.62 17.00
C GLN A 6 -11.93 -21.14 16.82
N MET A 7 -11.19 -20.75 15.77
CA MET A 7 -10.91 -19.35 15.44
C MET A 7 -12.02 -18.67 14.64
N LEU A 8 -12.70 -19.41 13.74
CA LEU A 8 -13.75 -18.83 12.88
C LEU A 8 -15.11 -18.69 13.58
N VAL A 9 -15.45 -19.63 14.45
CA VAL A 9 -16.75 -19.66 15.13
C VAL A 9 -16.97 -18.46 16.05
N PRO A 10 -16.02 -18.00 16.90
CA PRO A 10 -16.27 -16.83 17.74
C PRO A 10 -16.33 -15.51 16.94
N VAL A 11 -15.61 -15.40 15.81
CA VAL A 11 -15.69 -14.22 14.92
C VAL A 11 -17.05 -14.17 14.22
N LEU A 12 -17.55 -15.28 13.73
CA LEU A 12 -18.89 -15.37 13.13
C LEU A 12 -20.00 -15.22 14.18
N ALA A 13 -19.85 -15.81 15.36
CA ALA A 13 -20.85 -15.73 16.43
C ALA A 13 -20.92 -14.34 17.09
N ALA A 14 -19.81 -13.61 17.21
CA ALA A 14 -19.80 -12.25 17.72
C ALA A 14 -20.49 -11.25 16.79
N GLN A 15 -20.46 -11.49 15.49
CA GLN A 15 -21.16 -10.67 14.48
C GLN A 15 -22.65 -11.02 14.36
N THR A 16 -23.05 -12.27 14.61
CA THR A 16 -24.47 -12.69 14.54
C THR A 16 -25.29 -12.36 15.79
N ALA A 17 -24.63 -12.06 16.91
CA ALA A 17 -25.33 -11.70 18.15
C ALA A 17 -25.71 -10.22 18.26
N ALA A 18 -25.19 -9.35 17.41
CA ALA A 18 -25.39 -7.90 17.52
C ALA A 18 -26.47 -7.32 16.59
N ASP A 19 -26.77 -7.95 15.43
CA ASP A 19 -27.85 -7.46 14.56
C ASP A 19 -28.47 -8.60 13.75
N GLY A 20 -29.70 -8.93 14.09
CA GLY A 20 -30.53 -9.77 13.24
C GLY A 20 -30.81 -9.08 11.90
N LEU A 21 -30.40 -9.74 10.81
CA LEU A 21 -30.58 -9.39 9.42
C LEU A 21 -29.46 -8.47 8.85
N ILE A 22 -28.60 -9.06 8.03
CA ILE A 22 -27.72 -8.33 7.13
C ILE A 22 -28.60 -7.40 6.28
N LYS A 23 -28.59 -6.11 6.59
CA LYS A 23 -29.33 -5.11 5.82
C LYS A 23 -28.63 -4.95 4.47
N PRO A 24 -29.26 -5.28 3.35
CA PRO A 24 -28.65 -5.10 2.05
C PRO A 24 -28.30 -3.63 1.83
N LEU A 25 -27.24 -3.38 1.09
CA LEU A 25 -26.81 -2.01 0.74
C LEU A 25 -27.98 -1.27 0.09
N GLY A 26 -28.34 -0.11 0.59
CA GLY A 26 -29.44 0.68 0.05
C GLY A 26 -29.17 1.12 -1.38
N HIS A 27 -30.20 1.15 -2.24
CA HIS A 27 -30.05 1.67 -3.61
C HIS A 27 -29.45 3.08 -3.67
N HIS A 28 -29.77 3.92 -2.70
CA HIS A 28 -29.23 5.27 -2.60
C HIS A 28 -27.72 5.26 -2.28
N GLU A 29 -27.27 4.40 -1.41
CA GLU A 29 -25.84 4.27 -1.06
C GLU A 29 -25.01 3.77 -2.25
N LEU A 30 -25.52 2.79 -3.00
CA LEU A 30 -24.89 2.31 -4.22
C LEU A 30 -24.82 3.41 -5.29
N LEU A 31 -25.92 4.14 -5.48
CA LEU A 31 -25.96 5.26 -6.44
C LEU A 31 -24.91 6.31 -6.09
N LEU A 32 -24.82 6.70 -4.81
CA LEU A 32 -23.82 7.67 -4.36
C LEU A 32 -22.39 7.20 -4.64
N VAL A 33 -22.05 5.95 -4.34
CA VAL A 33 -20.71 5.39 -4.64
C VAL A 33 -20.42 5.45 -6.14
N LEU A 34 -21.36 5.08 -6.99
CA LEU A 34 -21.19 5.14 -8.44
C LEU A 34 -20.97 6.57 -8.94
N VAL A 35 -21.73 7.53 -8.40
CA VAL A 35 -21.56 8.97 -8.71
C VAL A 35 -20.19 9.47 -8.21
N GLN A 36 -19.81 9.13 -6.98
CA GLN A 36 -18.51 9.48 -6.40
C GLN A 36 -17.35 8.94 -7.24
N LEU A 37 -17.39 7.66 -7.60
CA LEU A 37 -16.35 7.05 -8.44
C LEU A 37 -16.29 7.66 -9.84
N SER A 38 -17.46 7.91 -10.45
CA SER A 38 -17.52 8.54 -11.77
C SER A 38 -16.93 9.95 -11.73
N LEU A 39 -17.26 10.72 -10.70
CA LEU A 39 -16.75 12.08 -10.51
C LEU A 39 -15.25 12.08 -10.22
N LEU A 40 -14.79 11.20 -9.33
CA LEU A 40 -13.38 11.05 -9.03
C LEU A 40 -12.57 10.67 -10.28
N LEU A 41 -13.03 9.70 -11.05
CA LEU A 41 -12.36 9.28 -12.28
C LEU A 41 -12.36 10.38 -13.34
N LEU A 42 -13.46 11.11 -13.49
CA LEU A 42 -13.58 12.21 -14.44
C LEU A 42 -12.58 13.34 -14.11
N VAL A 43 -12.56 13.77 -12.86
CA VAL A 43 -11.68 14.85 -12.41
C VAL A 43 -10.21 14.39 -12.41
N ALA A 44 -9.93 13.18 -11.94
CA ALA A 44 -8.59 12.61 -11.98
C ALA A 44 -8.05 12.50 -13.41
N ARG A 45 -8.88 12.01 -14.34
CA ARG A 45 -8.51 11.93 -15.76
C ARG A 45 -8.31 13.30 -16.39
N GLY A 46 -9.18 14.24 -16.10
CA GLY A 46 -9.09 15.62 -16.61
C GLY A 46 -7.83 16.33 -16.12
N LEU A 47 -7.55 16.27 -14.81
CA LEU A 47 -6.36 16.87 -14.23
C LEU A 47 -5.08 16.12 -14.65
N GLY A 48 -5.12 14.79 -14.77
CA GLY A 48 -3.99 14.01 -15.28
C GLY A 48 -3.63 14.39 -16.71
N GLU A 49 -4.63 14.57 -17.59
CA GLU A 49 -4.41 15.05 -18.95
C GLU A 49 -3.88 16.48 -18.98
N PHE A 50 -4.38 17.35 -18.10
CA PHE A 50 -3.85 18.71 -17.96
C PHE A 50 -2.38 18.71 -17.54
N MET A 51 -2.01 17.89 -16.54
CA MET A 51 -0.60 17.73 -16.11
C MET A 51 0.28 17.24 -17.24
N ARG A 52 -0.19 16.29 -18.04
CA ARG A 52 0.54 15.79 -19.21
C ARG A 52 0.83 16.89 -20.23
N ARG A 53 -0.09 17.82 -20.44
CA ARG A 53 0.10 18.95 -21.37
C ARG A 53 1.16 19.93 -20.91
N ILE A 54 1.41 20.04 -19.62
CA ILE A 54 2.46 20.87 -19.03
C ILE A 54 3.74 20.08 -18.71
N ASN A 55 3.89 18.88 -19.32
CA ASN A 55 5.05 18.00 -19.17
C ASN A 55 5.29 17.49 -17.73
N LEU A 56 4.25 17.40 -16.91
CA LEU A 56 4.27 16.75 -15.60
C LEU A 56 3.68 15.34 -15.66
N PRO A 57 4.09 14.44 -14.77
CA PRO A 57 3.49 13.11 -14.68
C PRO A 57 1.98 13.21 -14.41
N PRO A 58 1.14 12.46 -15.14
CA PRO A 58 -0.32 12.46 -14.96
C PRO A 58 -0.77 12.17 -13.52
N VAL A 59 -0.03 11.33 -12.80
CA VAL A 59 -0.33 10.99 -11.40
C VAL A 59 -0.42 12.21 -10.49
N VAL A 60 0.31 13.28 -10.78
CA VAL A 60 0.23 14.53 -10.00
C VAL A 60 -1.19 15.11 -10.08
N GLY A 61 -1.77 15.13 -11.28
CA GLY A 61 -3.16 15.55 -11.49
C GLY A 61 -4.18 14.59 -10.87
N GLU A 62 -3.91 13.29 -10.97
CA GLU A 62 -4.75 12.24 -10.37
C GLU A 62 -4.82 12.40 -8.84
N LEU A 63 -3.69 12.66 -8.18
CA LEU A 63 -3.64 12.93 -6.73
C LEU A 63 -4.33 14.27 -6.37
N LEU A 64 -4.12 15.31 -7.17
CA LEU A 64 -4.78 16.61 -6.97
C LEU A 64 -6.29 16.50 -7.09
N ALA A 65 -6.84 15.56 -7.86
CA ALA A 65 -8.28 15.34 -7.94
C ALA A 65 -8.90 15.04 -6.58
N GLY A 66 -8.22 14.27 -5.72
CA GLY A 66 -8.67 14.01 -4.36
C GLY A 66 -8.70 15.28 -3.49
N VAL A 67 -7.70 16.15 -3.64
CA VAL A 67 -7.65 17.44 -2.93
C VAL A 67 -8.74 18.38 -3.44
N VAL A 68 -8.94 18.44 -4.77
CA VAL A 68 -9.96 19.29 -5.42
C VAL A 68 -11.38 18.87 -5.03
N LEU A 69 -11.69 17.57 -5.05
CA LEU A 69 -13.00 17.04 -4.68
C LEU A 69 -13.20 16.87 -3.18
N GLY A 70 -12.12 16.98 -2.42
CA GLY A 70 -12.13 16.86 -0.98
C GLY A 70 -12.72 18.09 -0.26
N PRO A 71 -12.76 18.06 1.06
CA PRO A 71 -13.24 19.17 1.89
C PRO A 71 -12.40 20.44 1.73
N SER A 72 -11.14 20.31 1.27
CA SER A 72 -10.18 21.41 1.17
C SER A 72 -10.56 22.46 0.12
N LEU A 73 -11.03 22.05 -1.06
CA LEU A 73 -11.40 22.97 -2.13
C LEU A 73 -12.91 22.90 -2.43
N PHE A 74 -13.41 21.73 -2.82
CA PHE A 74 -14.83 21.58 -3.15
C PHE A 74 -15.73 21.80 -1.95
N GLY A 75 -15.35 21.31 -0.77
CA GLY A 75 -16.08 21.55 0.47
C GLY A 75 -16.00 23.01 0.96
N TRP A 76 -14.93 23.73 0.62
CA TRP A 76 -14.82 25.15 0.93
C TRP A 76 -15.67 26.02 0.01
N ILE A 77 -15.71 25.73 -1.32
CA ILE A 77 -16.46 26.53 -2.32
C ILE A 77 -17.95 26.16 -2.31
N PHE A 78 -18.27 24.86 -2.24
CA PHE A 78 -19.64 24.34 -2.33
C PHE A 78 -19.93 23.35 -1.18
N PRO A 79 -20.01 23.81 0.07
CA PRO A 79 -20.12 22.92 1.24
C PRO A 79 -21.37 22.04 1.23
N SER A 80 -22.51 22.56 0.81
CA SER A 80 -23.76 21.80 0.73
C SER A 80 -23.73 20.71 -0.33
N LEU A 81 -23.15 20.97 -1.49
CA LEU A 81 -23.05 20.03 -2.59
C LEU A 81 -22.03 18.93 -2.26
N GLN A 82 -20.91 19.32 -1.66
CA GLN A 82 -19.89 18.37 -1.20
C GLN A 82 -20.46 17.40 -0.16
N ALA A 83 -21.19 17.89 0.83
CA ALA A 83 -21.84 17.07 1.84
C ALA A 83 -22.94 16.15 1.25
N HIS A 84 -23.52 16.52 0.13
CA HIS A 84 -24.54 15.70 -0.56
C HIS A 84 -23.88 14.57 -1.36
N ILE A 85 -22.78 14.87 -2.07
CA ILE A 85 -22.07 13.89 -2.89
C ILE A 85 -21.16 13.00 -2.03
N PHE A 86 -20.50 13.56 -1.02
CA PHE A 86 -19.60 12.87 -0.09
C PHE A 86 -20.13 12.97 1.35
N PRO A 87 -21.28 12.33 1.66
CA PRO A 87 -21.82 12.38 3.01
C PRO A 87 -20.87 11.72 4.00
N LYS A 88 -20.79 12.27 5.21
CA LYS A 88 -19.99 11.75 6.31
C LYS A 88 -20.69 10.54 6.96
N SER A 89 -21.04 9.52 6.18
CA SER A 89 -21.58 8.26 6.68
C SER A 89 -20.49 7.21 6.71
N GLN A 90 -20.50 6.35 7.74
CA GLN A 90 -19.53 5.26 7.86
C GLN A 90 -19.58 4.35 6.64
N THR A 91 -20.77 3.96 6.20
CA THR A 91 -20.97 3.08 5.04
C THR A 91 -20.30 3.63 3.77
N GLN A 92 -20.45 4.94 3.48
CA GLN A 92 -19.83 5.55 2.30
C GLN A 92 -18.31 5.60 2.42
N SER A 93 -17.80 5.92 3.61
CA SER A 93 -16.37 5.91 3.89
C SER A 93 -15.77 4.51 3.70
N ASP A 94 -16.44 3.49 4.20
CA ASP A 94 -15.98 2.09 4.11
C ASP A 94 -15.99 1.61 2.64
N LEU A 95 -17.02 1.93 1.87
CA LEU A 95 -17.10 1.56 0.46
C LEU A 95 -16.00 2.22 -0.37
N LEU A 96 -15.76 3.52 -0.18
CA LEU A 96 -14.65 4.22 -0.84
C LEU A 96 -13.30 3.66 -0.41
N SER A 97 -13.14 3.32 0.87
CA SER A 97 -11.91 2.71 1.39
C SER A 97 -11.63 1.37 0.74
N VAL A 98 -12.65 0.50 0.60
CA VAL A 98 -12.50 -0.79 -0.10
C VAL A 98 -12.05 -0.60 -1.54
N VAL A 99 -12.67 0.33 -2.29
CA VAL A 99 -12.26 0.63 -3.67
C VAL A 99 -10.83 1.17 -3.73
N SER A 100 -10.46 2.05 -2.80
CA SER A 100 -9.10 2.60 -2.69
C SER A 100 -8.08 1.49 -2.44
N TRP A 101 -8.34 0.60 -1.48
CA TRP A 101 -7.48 -0.54 -1.20
C TRP A 101 -7.32 -1.47 -2.40
N LEU A 102 -8.42 -1.80 -3.11
CA LEU A 102 -8.34 -2.59 -4.33
C LEU A 102 -7.48 -1.90 -5.39
N GLY A 103 -7.61 -0.59 -5.56
CA GLY A 103 -6.77 0.20 -6.47
C GLY A 103 -5.28 0.09 -6.14
N VAL A 104 -4.91 0.24 -4.87
CA VAL A 104 -3.53 0.07 -4.40
C VAL A 104 -3.03 -1.35 -4.63
N LEU A 105 -3.84 -2.36 -4.31
CA LEU A 105 -3.50 -3.76 -4.53
C LEU A 105 -3.20 -4.07 -6.01
N PHE A 106 -4.08 -3.62 -6.91
CA PHE A 106 -3.85 -3.80 -8.36
C PHE A 106 -2.61 -3.06 -8.85
N LEU A 107 -2.38 -1.83 -8.37
CA LEU A 107 -1.19 -1.07 -8.74
C LEU A 107 0.09 -1.78 -8.28
N LEU A 108 0.11 -2.33 -7.07
CA LEU A 108 1.25 -3.09 -6.55
C LEU A 108 1.47 -4.38 -7.34
N ILE A 109 0.41 -5.11 -7.72
CA ILE A 109 0.52 -6.30 -8.57
C ILE A 109 1.13 -5.94 -9.93
N VAL A 110 0.64 -4.89 -10.58
CA VAL A 110 1.19 -4.42 -11.86
C VAL A 110 2.64 -3.99 -11.72
N THR A 111 2.97 -3.23 -10.68
CA THR A 111 4.34 -2.79 -10.38
C THR A 111 5.29 -3.97 -10.28
N GLY A 112 4.87 -4.99 -9.60
CA GLY A 112 5.71 -6.14 -9.44
C GLY A 112 5.89 -6.97 -10.70
N LEU A 113 4.86 -7.09 -11.53
CA LEU A 113 5.00 -7.73 -12.84
C LEU A 113 6.03 -6.99 -13.74
N GLU A 114 6.21 -5.71 -13.52
CA GLU A 114 7.19 -4.87 -14.23
C GLU A 114 8.59 -4.88 -13.58
N THR A 115 8.73 -5.47 -12.41
CA THR A 115 9.97 -5.44 -11.60
C THR A 115 10.95 -6.55 -12.03
N ASP A 116 12.24 -6.24 -12.18
CA ASP A 116 13.31 -7.19 -12.45
C ASP A 116 14.11 -7.53 -11.18
N LEU A 117 13.80 -8.68 -10.59
CA LEU A 117 14.48 -9.16 -9.38
C LEU A 117 15.98 -9.37 -9.53
N ASN A 118 16.42 -9.87 -10.68
CA ASN A 118 17.84 -10.13 -10.89
C ASN A 118 18.64 -8.83 -10.84
N LEU A 119 18.06 -7.77 -11.41
CA LEU A 119 18.66 -6.44 -11.35
C LEU A 119 18.67 -5.89 -9.92
N ILE A 120 17.56 -6.05 -9.18
CA ILE A 120 17.46 -5.61 -7.79
C ILE A 120 18.47 -6.32 -6.90
N ILE A 121 18.59 -7.66 -6.99
CA ILE A 121 19.58 -8.41 -6.22
C ILE A 121 21.01 -7.97 -6.57
N ARG A 122 21.28 -7.78 -7.86
CA ARG A 122 22.60 -7.37 -8.34
C ARG A 122 22.97 -5.94 -7.94
N LYS A 123 21.97 -5.04 -7.81
CA LYS A 123 22.15 -3.63 -7.43
C LYS A 123 21.74 -3.33 -5.99
N GLY A 124 21.44 -4.35 -5.18
CA GLY A 124 20.92 -4.21 -3.82
C GLY A 124 21.73 -3.31 -2.91
N LYS A 125 23.09 -3.37 -3.00
CA LYS A 125 23.95 -2.44 -2.24
C LYS A 125 23.70 -0.97 -2.61
N THR A 126 23.54 -0.68 -3.89
CA THR A 126 23.25 0.68 -4.37
C THR A 126 21.86 1.12 -3.92
N ALA A 127 20.86 0.25 -4.03
CA ALA A 127 19.51 0.52 -3.56
C ALA A 127 19.47 0.79 -2.04
N LEU A 128 20.19 -0.01 -1.24
CA LEU A 128 20.30 0.20 0.21
C LEU A 128 20.97 1.54 0.57
N LEU A 129 22.04 1.93 -0.11
CA LEU A 129 22.69 3.21 0.14
C LEU A 129 21.80 4.40 -0.24
N ILE A 130 21.04 4.29 -1.32
CA ILE A 130 20.04 5.30 -1.73
C ILE A 130 18.93 5.39 -0.69
N SER A 131 18.39 4.25 -0.25
CA SER A 131 17.39 4.16 0.79
C SER A 131 17.87 4.80 2.10
N LEU A 132 19.05 4.45 2.58
CA LEU A 132 19.61 5.05 3.78
C LEU A 132 19.75 6.59 3.68
N GLY A 133 20.21 7.09 2.53
CA GLY A 133 20.25 8.54 2.29
C GLY A 133 18.86 9.17 2.22
N GLY A 134 17.92 8.46 1.59
CA GLY A 134 16.52 8.86 1.47
C GLY A 134 15.77 8.89 2.80
N ILE A 135 16.18 8.08 3.78
CA ILE A 135 15.60 8.06 5.13
C ILE A 135 16.31 9.06 6.04
N VAL A 136 17.65 9.02 6.11
CA VAL A 136 18.43 9.79 7.09
C VAL A 136 18.22 11.30 6.93
N VAL A 137 18.20 11.80 5.71
CA VAL A 137 18.04 13.25 5.47
C VAL A 137 16.64 13.74 5.86
N PRO A 138 15.53 13.15 5.36
CA PRO A 138 14.18 13.56 5.81
C PRO A 138 13.93 13.31 7.29
N PHE A 139 14.47 12.23 7.86
CA PHE A 139 14.33 11.93 9.28
C PHE A 139 14.97 13.00 10.16
N THR A 140 16.21 13.38 9.87
CA THR A 140 16.92 14.42 10.65
C THR A 140 16.27 15.79 10.51
N THR A 141 15.86 16.16 9.29
CA THR A 141 15.15 17.42 9.04
C THR A 141 13.75 17.42 9.68
N GLY A 142 13.02 16.30 9.57
CA GLY A 142 11.71 16.12 10.21
C GLY A 142 11.78 16.14 11.73
N PHE A 143 12.80 15.51 12.31
CA PHE A 143 13.05 15.58 13.76
C PHE A 143 13.33 17.01 14.21
N GLY A 144 14.21 17.71 13.49
CA GLY A 144 14.50 19.12 13.75
C GLY A 144 13.25 20.00 13.64
N LEU A 145 12.45 19.80 12.60
CA LEU A 145 11.18 20.50 12.43
C LEU A 145 10.24 20.24 13.62
N GLY A 146 10.00 18.98 13.98
CA GLY A 146 9.13 18.61 15.10
C GLY A 146 9.62 19.19 16.44
N TRP A 147 10.93 19.29 16.61
CA TRP A 147 11.53 19.89 17.81
C TRP A 147 11.33 21.41 17.88
N LEU A 148 11.38 22.10 16.74
CA LEU A 148 11.26 23.57 16.64
C LEU A 148 9.80 24.06 16.58
N LEU A 149 8.84 23.19 16.26
CA LEU A 149 7.43 23.58 16.17
C LEU A 149 6.90 24.10 17.54
N PRO A 150 6.01 25.12 17.53
CA PRO A 150 5.37 25.65 18.73
C PRO A 150 4.58 24.58 19.50
N GLU A 151 4.45 24.75 20.80
CA GLU A 151 3.72 23.82 21.68
C GLU A 151 2.23 23.69 21.32
N SER A 152 1.66 24.67 20.64
CA SER A 152 0.28 24.62 20.14
C SER A 152 0.01 23.46 19.17
N PHE A 153 1.04 22.87 18.58
CA PHE A 153 0.93 21.68 17.71
C PHE A 153 1.03 20.38 18.51
N LEU A 154 1.40 20.40 19.77
CA LEU A 154 1.53 19.22 20.60
C LEU A 154 0.22 18.97 21.36
N ALA A 155 -0.30 17.74 21.25
CA ALA A 155 -1.43 17.31 22.08
C ALA A 155 -1.05 17.26 23.59
N ASN A 156 0.23 17.00 23.88
CA ASN A 156 0.78 17.00 25.24
C ASN A 156 2.20 17.62 25.22
N PRO A 157 2.46 18.70 25.96
CA PRO A 157 3.78 19.36 26.02
C PRO A 157 4.94 18.43 26.43
N SER A 158 4.68 17.43 27.29
CA SER A 158 5.68 16.43 27.68
C SER A 158 6.02 15.42 26.57
N GLY A 159 5.22 15.35 25.52
CA GLY A 159 5.38 14.42 24.40
C GLY A 159 6.26 14.93 23.25
N ARG A 160 7.04 16.02 23.41
CA ARG A 160 7.84 16.63 22.34
C ARG A 160 8.74 15.64 21.60
N LEU A 161 9.41 14.76 22.33
CA LEU A 161 10.28 13.73 21.72
C LEU A 161 9.49 12.80 20.79
N VAL A 162 8.36 12.27 21.29
CA VAL A 162 7.49 11.37 20.52
C VAL A 162 6.93 12.07 19.29
N PHE A 163 6.48 13.31 19.44
CA PHE A 163 6.00 14.13 18.34
C PHE A 163 7.09 14.36 17.28
N SER A 164 8.31 14.72 17.70
CA SER A 164 9.44 14.94 16.78
C SER A 164 9.83 13.66 16.05
N LEU A 165 9.84 12.51 16.74
CA LEU A 165 10.09 11.20 16.13
C LEU A 165 8.98 10.81 15.16
N PHE A 166 7.72 11.13 15.46
CA PHE A 166 6.59 10.88 14.56
C PHE A 166 6.70 11.71 13.28
N ILE A 167 6.99 13.01 13.37
CA ILE A 167 7.22 13.89 12.21
C ILE A 167 8.43 13.41 11.40
N ALA A 168 9.53 13.04 12.07
CA ALA A 168 10.72 12.48 11.43
C ALA A 168 10.38 11.22 10.61
N THR A 169 9.64 10.29 11.20
CA THR A 169 9.22 9.05 10.55
C THR A 169 8.26 9.34 9.39
N ALA A 170 7.26 10.21 9.60
CA ALA A 170 6.29 10.58 8.57
C ALA A 170 6.96 11.23 7.33
N MET A 171 7.99 12.03 7.54
CA MET A 171 8.76 12.64 6.44
C MET A 171 9.71 11.66 5.73
N SER A 172 10.06 10.55 6.36
CA SER A 172 11.01 9.57 5.82
C SER A 172 10.36 8.46 5.00
N ILE A 173 9.05 8.23 5.18
CA ILE A 173 8.34 7.16 4.49
C ILE A 173 7.97 7.63 3.08
N SER A 174 8.40 6.87 2.08
CA SER A 174 8.08 7.07 0.67
C SER A 174 6.88 6.21 0.27
N ALA A 175 6.02 6.71 -0.63
CA ALA A 175 4.89 5.94 -1.14
C ALA A 175 5.29 5.15 -2.39
N VAL A 176 5.70 3.88 -2.24
CA VAL A 176 6.09 3.01 -3.37
C VAL A 176 5.05 2.96 -4.49
N PRO A 177 3.73 2.87 -4.23
CA PRO A 177 2.74 2.90 -5.31
C PRO A 177 2.80 4.19 -6.15
N VAL A 178 3.06 5.33 -5.52
CA VAL A 178 3.19 6.62 -6.23
C VAL A 178 4.47 6.65 -7.06
N ILE A 179 5.59 6.21 -6.49
CA ILE A 179 6.88 6.10 -7.22
C ILE A 179 6.71 5.19 -8.43
N ALA A 180 6.10 4.03 -8.27
CA ALA A 180 5.85 3.09 -9.35
C ALA A 180 5.00 3.72 -10.46
N LYS A 181 3.92 4.41 -10.11
CA LYS A 181 3.06 5.09 -11.07
C LYS A 181 3.80 6.18 -11.83
N VAL A 182 4.60 7.02 -11.14
CA VAL A 182 5.45 8.03 -11.79
C VAL A 182 6.44 7.38 -12.76
N LEU A 183 7.11 6.31 -12.36
CA LEU A 183 8.07 5.60 -13.21
C LEU A 183 7.40 4.95 -14.42
N MET A 184 6.16 4.45 -14.29
CA MET A 184 5.36 3.96 -15.41
C MET A 184 4.99 5.09 -16.37
N ASP A 185 4.48 6.20 -15.86
CA ASP A 185 4.09 7.37 -16.67
C ASP A 185 5.28 7.97 -17.45
N LEU A 186 6.49 7.95 -16.84
CA LEU A 186 7.74 8.38 -17.48
C LEU A 186 8.40 7.31 -18.33
N LYS A 187 7.84 6.10 -18.42
CA LYS A 187 8.43 4.93 -19.12
C LYS A 187 9.82 4.55 -18.61
N LEU A 188 10.10 4.80 -17.34
CA LEU A 188 11.38 4.51 -16.69
C LEU A 188 11.35 3.22 -15.85
N ILE A 189 10.17 2.63 -15.60
CA ILE A 189 10.00 1.52 -14.68
C ILE A 189 10.88 0.30 -15.03
N ARG A 190 11.09 0.03 -16.32
CA ARG A 190 11.92 -1.09 -16.80
C ARG A 190 13.41 -0.74 -16.98
N ARG A 191 13.80 0.50 -16.72
CA ARG A 191 15.20 0.93 -16.80
C ARG A 191 15.92 0.70 -15.46
N ASP A 192 17.24 0.57 -15.50
CA ASP A 192 18.08 0.39 -14.31
C ASP A 192 17.77 1.41 -13.20
N ILE A 193 17.62 2.68 -13.58
CA ILE A 193 17.29 3.74 -12.61
C ILE A 193 15.92 3.52 -11.96
N GLY A 194 14.91 3.14 -12.73
CA GLY A 194 13.57 2.86 -12.21
C GLY A 194 13.57 1.67 -11.27
N GLN A 195 14.25 0.59 -11.64
CA GLN A 195 14.36 -0.62 -10.83
C GLN A 195 15.14 -0.38 -9.52
N ILE A 196 16.22 0.39 -9.58
CA ILE A 196 16.98 0.77 -8.38
C ILE A 196 16.14 1.67 -7.47
N THR A 197 15.39 2.62 -8.04
CA THR A 197 14.50 3.51 -7.27
C THR A 197 13.36 2.71 -6.60
N LEU A 198 12.76 1.75 -7.31
CA LEU A 198 11.76 0.86 -6.71
C LEU A 198 12.36 0.02 -5.58
N ALA A 199 13.53 -0.57 -5.80
CA ALA A 199 14.23 -1.35 -4.78
C ALA A 199 14.57 -0.51 -3.53
N ALA A 200 15.00 0.73 -3.71
CA ALA A 200 15.24 1.67 -2.63
C ALA A 200 13.94 1.99 -1.88
N GLY A 201 12.86 2.34 -2.60
CA GLY A 201 11.55 2.61 -1.99
C GLY A 201 10.98 1.44 -1.19
N MET A 202 11.17 0.21 -1.68
CA MET A 202 10.78 -1.00 -0.93
C MET A 202 11.56 -1.16 0.38
N THR A 203 12.85 -0.82 0.35
CA THR A 203 13.70 -0.83 1.55
C THR A 203 13.25 0.27 2.50
N ASP A 204 12.93 1.46 1.98
CA ASP A 204 12.39 2.60 2.75
C ASP A 204 11.09 2.21 3.46
N ASP A 205 10.14 1.56 2.78
CA ASP A 205 8.90 1.09 3.37
C ASP A 205 9.15 0.15 4.53
N THR A 206 10.03 -0.85 4.34
CA THR A 206 10.36 -1.81 5.41
C THR A 206 10.94 -1.11 6.64
N ILE A 207 11.89 -0.18 6.45
CA ILE A 207 12.50 0.58 7.54
C ILE A 207 11.47 1.54 8.16
N GLY A 208 10.66 2.19 7.34
CA GLY A 208 9.60 3.11 7.77
C GLY A 208 8.58 2.44 8.70
N TRP A 209 8.15 1.22 8.38
CA TRP A 209 7.25 0.43 9.23
C TRP A 209 7.88 0.06 10.57
N ILE A 210 9.16 -0.29 10.57
CA ILE A 210 9.91 -0.54 11.82
C ILE A 210 9.95 0.74 12.66
N LEU A 211 10.30 1.88 12.06
CA LEU A 211 10.34 3.16 12.75
C LEU A 211 8.97 3.55 13.31
N LEU A 212 7.90 3.42 12.51
CA LEU A 212 6.54 3.72 12.93
C LEU A 212 6.10 2.84 14.10
N SER A 213 6.43 1.55 14.07
CA SER A 213 6.13 0.61 15.15
C SER A 213 6.84 1.02 16.47
N VAL A 214 8.10 1.43 16.38
CA VAL A 214 8.88 1.92 17.53
C VAL A 214 8.28 3.20 18.10
N VAL A 215 7.98 4.17 17.24
CA VAL A 215 7.41 5.48 17.65
C VAL A 215 6.01 5.29 18.23
N SER A 216 5.18 4.44 17.62
CA SER A 216 3.85 4.10 18.14
C SER A 216 3.92 3.42 19.51
N GLY A 217 4.83 2.49 19.70
CA GLY A 217 5.08 1.85 20.99
C GLY A 217 5.52 2.85 22.06
N LEU A 218 6.40 3.78 21.70
CA LEU A 218 6.84 4.86 22.59
C LEU A 218 5.70 5.82 22.95
N ALA A 219 4.84 6.14 21.99
CA ALA A 219 3.65 6.97 22.19
C ALA A 219 2.66 6.35 23.18
N GLN A 220 2.48 5.02 23.11
CA GLN A 220 1.53 4.29 23.97
C GLN A 220 2.07 4.05 25.39
N SER A 221 3.33 3.67 25.51
CA SER A 221 3.94 3.28 26.81
C SER A 221 4.56 4.45 27.57
N GLY A 222 4.80 5.58 26.91
CA GLY A 222 5.52 6.74 27.49
C GLY A 222 7.00 6.46 27.80
N THR A 223 7.45 5.21 27.67
CA THR A 223 8.82 4.79 27.96
C THR A 223 9.38 3.98 26.79
N PHE A 224 10.67 4.19 26.51
CA PHE A 224 11.36 3.40 25.50
C PHE A 224 11.54 1.96 26.00
N ASN A 225 10.82 1.03 25.40
CA ASN A 225 10.95 -0.40 25.74
C ASN A 225 11.71 -1.13 24.62
N PHE A 226 12.95 -1.49 24.91
CA PHE A 226 13.81 -2.20 23.98
C PHE A 226 13.20 -3.56 23.55
N GLY A 227 12.43 -4.20 24.44
CA GLY A 227 11.70 -5.44 24.11
C GLY A 227 10.67 -5.25 22.99
N THR A 228 9.92 -4.15 23.01
CA THR A 228 8.94 -3.84 21.96
C THR A 228 9.63 -3.59 20.62
N VAL A 229 10.76 -2.89 20.62
CA VAL A 229 11.57 -2.68 19.40
C VAL A 229 12.09 -4.01 18.86
N LEU A 230 12.65 -4.85 19.72
CA LEU A 230 13.20 -6.15 19.34
C LEU A 230 12.12 -7.09 18.79
N THR A 231 10.93 -7.10 19.38
CA THR A 231 9.80 -7.89 18.87
C THR A 231 9.30 -7.39 17.53
N SER A 232 9.19 -6.07 17.33
CA SER A 232 8.75 -5.47 16.06
C SER A 232 9.76 -5.74 14.93
N VAL A 233 11.04 -5.53 15.19
CA VAL A 233 12.11 -5.83 14.23
C VAL A 233 12.19 -7.34 13.98
N GLY A 234 12.14 -8.14 15.05
CA GLY A 234 12.20 -9.59 14.96
C GLY A 234 11.03 -10.19 14.17
N SER A 235 9.82 -9.71 14.38
CA SER A 235 8.62 -10.14 13.62
C SER A 235 8.71 -9.76 12.14
N ALA A 236 9.18 -8.55 11.83
CA ALA A 236 9.38 -8.11 10.45
C ALA A 236 10.44 -8.96 9.73
N VAL A 237 11.59 -9.20 10.37
CA VAL A 237 12.66 -10.05 9.81
C VAL A 237 12.22 -11.51 9.66
N LEU A 238 11.53 -12.05 10.66
CA LEU A 238 10.97 -13.40 10.61
C LEU A 238 9.96 -13.52 9.46
N PHE A 239 9.05 -12.56 9.37
CA PHE A 239 8.06 -12.52 8.30
C PHE A 239 8.73 -12.48 6.92
N LEU A 240 9.66 -11.57 6.69
CA LEU A 240 10.41 -11.48 5.43
C LEU A 240 11.15 -12.80 5.13
N GLY A 241 11.80 -13.38 6.14
CA GLY A 241 12.50 -14.67 6.01
C GLY A 241 11.56 -15.80 5.59
N VAL A 242 10.40 -15.94 6.24
CA VAL A 242 9.37 -16.93 5.90
C VAL A 242 8.78 -16.63 4.53
N ALA A 243 8.47 -15.36 4.28
CA ALA A 243 7.97 -14.91 3.02
C ALA A 243 8.95 -15.32 1.89
N PHE A 244 10.20 -14.96 1.95
CA PHE A 244 11.20 -15.24 0.91
C PHE A 244 11.60 -16.71 0.77
N THR A 245 11.35 -17.55 1.75
CA THR A 245 11.68 -18.98 1.70
C THR A 245 10.47 -19.85 1.37
N VAL A 246 9.54 -19.92 2.33
CA VAL A 246 8.35 -20.79 2.23
C VAL A 246 7.36 -20.22 1.21
N GLY A 247 7.08 -18.94 1.30
CA GLY A 247 6.10 -18.30 0.44
C GLY A 247 6.47 -18.41 -1.04
N ARG A 248 7.73 -18.15 -1.40
CA ARG A 248 8.23 -18.36 -2.76
C ARG A 248 7.97 -19.77 -3.26
N THR A 249 8.34 -20.76 -2.47
CA THR A 249 8.19 -22.19 -2.84
C THR A 249 6.72 -22.55 -3.06
N VAL A 250 5.84 -22.10 -2.17
CA VAL A 250 4.39 -22.36 -2.27
C VAL A 250 3.80 -21.74 -3.53
N ILE A 251 4.12 -20.48 -3.81
CA ILE A 251 3.58 -19.78 -4.97
C ILE A 251 4.11 -20.38 -6.27
N ASP A 252 5.40 -20.68 -6.34
CA ASP A 252 5.97 -21.35 -7.52
C ASP A 252 5.32 -22.72 -7.77
N GLN A 253 5.02 -23.49 -6.72
CA GLN A 253 4.36 -24.78 -6.86
C GLN A 253 2.89 -24.62 -7.32
N VAL A 254 2.16 -23.70 -6.72
CA VAL A 254 0.75 -23.45 -7.08
C VAL A 254 0.64 -22.93 -8.52
N LEU A 255 1.48 -21.99 -8.92
CA LEU A 255 1.45 -21.46 -10.27
C LEU A 255 1.83 -22.51 -11.32
N ARG A 256 2.83 -23.36 -11.05
CA ARG A 256 3.17 -24.49 -11.95
C ARG A 256 2.02 -25.48 -12.04
N TRP A 257 1.41 -25.82 -10.90
CA TRP A 257 0.25 -26.73 -10.89
C TRP A 257 -0.90 -26.18 -11.74
N VAL A 258 -1.20 -24.88 -11.63
CA VAL A 258 -2.24 -24.22 -12.42
C VAL A 258 -1.88 -24.20 -13.90
N ASP A 259 -0.61 -23.95 -14.25
CA ASP A 259 -0.15 -23.92 -15.64
C ASP A 259 -0.22 -25.31 -16.28
N ASP A 260 0.15 -26.36 -15.52
CA ASP A 260 0.16 -27.74 -15.99
C ASP A 260 -1.25 -28.34 -16.14
N TYR A 261 -2.21 -28.03 -15.24
CA TYR A 261 -3.52 -28.67 -15.21
C TYR A 261 -4.65 -27.81 -15.79
N ILE A 262 -4.58 -26.49 -15.72
CA ILE A 262 -5.62 -25.56 -16.17
C ILE A 262 -5.19 -24.86 -17.46
N GLY A 263 -3.95 -24.37 -17.46
CA GLY A 263 -3.35 -23.65 -18.58
C GLY A 263 -3.99 -22.26 -18.86
N GLY A 264 -3.25 -21.42 -19.57
CA GLY A 264 -3.72 -20.12 -20.03
C GLY A 264 -3.40 -18.94 -19.09
N ALA A 265 -3.08 -17.80 -19.71
CA ALA A 265 -2.67 -16.58 -19.02
C ALA A 265 -3.71 -16.06 -18.00
N THR A 266 -5.00 -16.26 -18.30
CA THR A 266 -6.10 -15.83 -17.41
C THR A 266 -6.12 -16.64 -16.12
N ALA A 267 -5.88 -17.96 -16.17
CA ALA A 267 -5.84 -18.81 -14.99
C ALA A 267 -4.69 -18.42 -14.05
N SER A 268 -3.51 -18.19 -14.62
CA SER A 268 -2.34 -17.74 -13.86
C SER A 268 -2.55 -16.38 -13.21
N LEU A 269 -3.15 -15.40 -13.92
CA LEU A 269 -3.48 -14.08 -13.35
C LEU A 269 -4.52 -14.17 -12.23
N SER A 270 -5.57 -14.98 -12.42
CA SER A 270 -6.61 -15.17 -11.38
C SER A 270 -6.04 -15.84 -10.13
N THR A 271 -5.22 -16.87 -10.30
CA THR A 271 -4.53 -17.56 -9.19
C THR A 271 -3.65 -16.60 -8.43
N LEU A 272 -2.95 -15.77 -9.12
CA LEU A 272 -2.08 -14.75 -8.58
C LEU A 272 -2.84 -13.71 -7.75
N LEU A 273 -3.98 -13.25 -8.28
CA LEU A 273 -4.88 -12.35 -7.56
C LEU A 273 -5.40 -13.01 -6.27
N ILE A 274 -5.83 -14.27 -6.35
CA ILE A 274 -6.32 -15.04 -5.20
C ILE A 274 -5.22 -15.19 -4.14
N LEU A 275 -4.02 -15.57 -4.54
CA LEU A 275 -2.89 -15.72 -3.63
C LEU A 275 -2.50 -14.38 -3.00
N SER A 276 -2.53 -13.29 -3.78
CA SER A 276 -2.24 -11.94 -3.31
C SER A 276 -3.24 -11.46 -2.26
N LEU A 277 -4.53 -11.64 -2.52
CA LEU A 277 -5.59 -11.27 -1.57
C LEU A 277 -5.54 -12.14 -0.31
N GLY A 278 -5.31 -13.46 -0.46
CA GLY A 278 -5.18 -14.38 0.67
C GLY A 278 -3.99 -14.04 1.57
N ALA A 279 -2.86 -13.75 0.97
CA ALA A 279 -1.67 -13.37 1.72
C ALA A 279 -1.82 -11.99 2.37
N ALA A 280 -2.45 -11.01 1.70
CA ALA A 280 -2.78 -9.72 2.29
C ALA A 280 -3.71 -9.86 3.51
N ALA A 281 -4.70 -10.74 3.45
CA ALA A 281 -5.58 -11.04 4.57
C ALA A 281 -4.85 -11.70 5.76
N LEU A 282 -3.95 -12.64 5.48
CA LEU A 282 -3.15 -13.30 6.51
C LEU A 282 -2.23 -12.32 7.25
N THR A 283 -1.60 -11.40 6.53
CA THR A 283 -0.65 -10.45 7.12
C THR A 283 -1.32 -9.29 7.83
N HIS A 284 -2.47 -8.84 7.34
CA HIS A 284 -3.27 -7.88 8.05
C HIS A 284 -3.63 -8.39 9.47
N ASN A 285 -3.94 -9.67 9.60
CA ASN A 285 -4.18 -10.33 10.88
C ASN A 285 -2.93 -10.40 11.79
N LEU A 286 -1.73 -10.38 11.19
CA LEU A 286 -0.45 -10.36 11.91
C LEU A 286 0.02 -8.93 12.26
N GLY A 287 -0.79 -7.91 11.97
CA GLY A 287 -0.45 -6.51 12.19
C GLY A 287 0.60 -5.97 11.21
N LEU A 288 0.82 -6.67 10.09
CA LEU A 288 1.72 -6.25 9.03
C LEU A 288 0.92 -5.63 7.88
N GLU A 289 1.47 -4.59 7.26
CA GLU A 289 0.80 -3.94 6.13
C GLU A 289 0.63 -4.90 4.94
N ALA A 290 -0.58 -4.96 4.41
CA ALA A 290 -0.91 -5.77 3.24
C ALA A 290 -0.04 -5.41 2.01
N ALA A 291 0.39 -4.15 1.90
CA ALA A 291 1.27 -3.66 0.85
C ALA A 291 2.63 -4.38 0.83
N LEU A 292 3.21 -4.64 2.02
CA LEU A 292 4.51 -5.31 2.17
C LEU A 292 4.46 -6.75 1.66
N VAL A 293 3.33 -7.43 1.86
CA VAL A 293 3.12 -8.81 1.42
C VAL A 293 2.89 -8.91 -0.06
N LEU A 294 2.07 -8.02 -0.59
CA LEU A 294 1.85 -7.94 -2.03
C LEU A 294 3.15 -7.68 -2.78
N LEU A 295 3.97 -6.83 -2.22
CA LEU A 295 5.31 -6.57 -2.71
C LEU A 295 6.16 -7.86 -2.72
N CYS A 296 6.18 -8.61 -1.63
CA CYS A 296 6.87 -9.90 -1.55
C CYS A 296 6.30 -10.92 -2.55
N LEU A 297 4.97 -11.04 -2.66
CA LEU A 297 4.30 -11.96 -3.59
C LEU A 297 4.65 -11.69 -5.04
N VAL A 298 4.74 -10.42 -5.35
CA VAL A 298 5.12 -9.94 -6.66
C VAL A 298 6.59 -10.22 -6.97
N PHE A 299 7.46 -10.08 -5.98
CA PHE A 299 8.86 -10.51 -6.08
C PHE A 299 9.00 -12.00 -6.41
N TRP A 300 8.02 -12.83 -6.05
CA TRP A 300 8.07 -14.27 -6.31
C TRP A 300 7.64 -14.66 -7.72
N GLN A 301 7.00 -13.74 -8.46
CA GLN A 301 6.50 -13.99 -9.80
C GLN A 301 7.53 -14.07 -10.92
N VAL A 302 8.81 -13.92 -10.66
CA VAL A 302 9.88 -14.11 -11.66
C VAL A 302 10.13 -15.60 -11.94
N SER A 303 9.13 -16.44 -11.68
CA SER A 303 9.04 -17.80 -12.20
C SER A 303 8.95 -17.82 -13.74
N PRO A 304 9.42 -18.88 -14.42
CA PRO A 304 9.30 -19.06 -15.89
C PRO A 304 7.89 -18.85 -16.45
N VAL A 305 6.85 -19.02 -15.61
CA VAL A 305 5.44 -18.84 -15.96
C VAL A 305 5.10 -17.37 -16.25
N ALA A 306 5.65 -16.43 -15.48
CA ALA A 306 5.48 -15.00 -15.75
C ALA A 306 6.21 -14.57 -17.03
N LEU A 307 7.33 -15.22 -17.36
CA LEU A 307 8.02 -15.05 -18.63
C LEU A 307 7.20 -15.60 -19.81
N ALA A 308 6.45 -16.68 -19.63
CA ALA A 308 5.54 -17.22 -20.64
C ALA A 308 4.32 -16.33 -20.84
N ALA A 309 3.72 -15.77 -19.78
CA ALA A 309 2.65 -14.79 -19.87
C ALA A 309 3.11 -13.49 -20.57
N LYS A 310 4.34 -13.02 -20.29
CA LYS A 310 4.98 -11.89 -21.00
C LYS A 310 5.18 -12.14 -22.49
N ARG A 311 5.42 -13.40 -22.90
CA ARG A 311 5.54 -13.78 -24.32
C ARG A 311 4.19 -13.90 -25.02
N ALA A 312 3.13 -14.20 -24.28
CA ALA A 312 1.78 -14.36 -24.81
C ALA A 312 1.03 -13.03 -25.04
N THR A 313 1.48 -11.93 -24.44
CA THR A 313 0.93 -10.58 -24.69
C THR A 313 1.98 -9.71 -25.40
N PRO A 314 2.06 -9.73 -26.71
CA PRO A 314 2.85 -8.74 -27.45
C PRO A 314 2.09 -7.40 -27.37
N TRP A 315 2.42 -6.57 -26.39
CA TRP A 315 2.07 -5.15 -26.46
C TRP A 315 2.82 -4.57 -27.67
N LYS A 316 2.08 -4.38 -28.76
CA LYS A 316 2.59 -3.68 -29.93
C LYS A 316 3.02 -2.28 -29.47
N SER A 317 4.28 -2.00 -29.75
CA SER A 317 4.97 -0.71 -29.66
C SER A 317 4.19 0.42 -30.33
#